data_dc9ac03834f366eafd5b5b27f83f053a
#
_entry.id   dc9ac03834f366eafd5b5b27f83f053a
#
_cell.length_a   1.000
_cell.length_b   1.000
_cell.length_c   1.000
_cell.angle_alpha   90.00
_cell.angle_beta   90.00
_cell.angle_gamma   90.00
#
_symmetry.space_group_name_H-M   'P 1'
#
loop_
_entity.id
_entity.type
_entity.pdbx_description
1 polymer ?
#
loop_
_entity_poly.entity_id
_entity_poly.type
_entity_poly.pdbx_seq_one_letter_code
_entity_poly.pdbx_strand_id
1 'polypeptide(L)'
;LRIAQAGQAPPALVLLVGPAASVGRQWPLEDTDRIIGRAPNAHVFVDDRSVSKFHAKLVLVAGDVSIIDLESTNKTVVNGKIIQPLVPVKLRNNDQIKVGNIIFKFLERGSIETVASAQTFDRSQTDALTSIANRGALMAQGPEVFKRAGLIAIPFSLLIFDIDKFKNVNDTYGHAAGDFVLQEVSKVVRDKLIRGNDFFARSGGEEFCLLLLGTPPPLAEEIAERIRATIENHAFMFEGILIPITISLGVAYKVETDQGWEDIYERADKAMYHSKNSGRNRVSVAS
;
A
#
# COMPACT_ATOMS: atom_id res chain seq x y z
N LEU A 1 26.97 5.09 -8.66
CA LEU A 1 25.83 4.17 -8.53
C LEU A 1 24.49 4.86 -8.87
N ARG A 2 24.18 6.07 -8.35
CA ARG A 2 22.90 6.78 -8.59
C ARG A 2 22.68 7.18 -10.07
N ILE A 3 23.73 7.61 -10.79
CA ILE A 3 23.62 8.03 -12.19
C ILE A 3 23.39 6.84 -13.12
N ALA A 4 24.00 5.69 -12.86
CA ALA A 4 23.80 4.47 -13.65
C ALA A 4 22.39 3.87 -13.47
N GLN A 5 21.79 3.99 -12.28
CA GLN A 5 20.40 3.58 -12.02
C GLN A 5 19.38 4.55 -12.61
N ALA A 6 19.69 5.85 -12.66
CA ALA A 6 18.81 6.84 -13.25
C ALA A 6 18.64 6.62 -14.77
N GLY A 7 19.71 6.27 -15.50
CA GLY A 7 19.64 6.04 -16.95
C GLY A 7 18.69 4.92 -17.39
N GLN A 8 18.30 4.02 -16.48
CA GLN A 8 17.37 2.91 -16.75
C GLN A 8 15.95 3.15 -16.19
N ALA A 9 15.75 4.20 -15.38
CA ALA A 9 14.44 4.46 -14.76
C ALA A 9 13.38 4.76 -15.85
N PRO A 10 12.20 4.12 -15.83
CA PRO A 10 11.11 4.41 -16.74
C PRO A 10 10.60 5.84 -16.52
N PRO A 11 9.91 6.44 -17.50
CA PRO A 11 9.17 7.67 -17.26
C PRO A 11 8.15 7.45 -16.13
N ALA A 12 7.81 8.51 -15.41
CA ALA A 12 6.89 8.38 -14.28
C ALA A 12 5.98 9.61 -14.11
N LEU A 13 4.82 9.40 -13.49
CA LEU A 13 4.03 10.47 -12.88
C LEU A 13 4.34 10.53 -11.39
N VAL A 14 4.46 11.74 -10.86
CA VAL A 14 4.58 12.02 -9.41
C VAL A 14 3.41 12.86 -8.98
N LEU A 15 2.71 12.49 -7.92
CA LEU A 15 1.62 13.27 -7.36
C LEU A 15 2.18 14.47 -6.59
N LEU A 16 1.84 15.68 -7.01
CA LEU A 16 2.21 16.92 -6.33
C LEU A 16 1.09 17.45 -5.43
N VAL A 17 -0.15 17.40 -5.91
CA VAL A 17 -1.34 17.88 -5.19
C VAL A 17 -2.43 16.83 -5.30
N GLY A 18 -2.96 16.41 -4.16
CA GLY A 18 -3.98 15.39 -4.05
C GLY A 18 -4.19 14.97 -2.60
N PRO A 19 -4.71 13.78 -2.34
CA PRO A 19 -4.81 13.24 -0.99
C PRO A 19 -3.45 13.29 -0.29
N ALA A 20 -3.39 13.92 0.89
CA ALA A 20 -2.13 14.23 1.58
C ALA A 20 -1.21 13.01 1.76
N ALA A 21 -1.80 11.85 2.04
CA ALA A 21 -1.08 10.60 2.23
C ALA A 21 -0.47 10.00 0.93
N SER A 22 -0.91 10.47 -0.24
CA SER A 22 -0.44 10.01 -1.55
C SER A 22 0.49 11.01 -2.24
N VAL A 23 0.70 12.21 -1.69
CA VAL A 23 1.62 13.21 -2.25
C VAL A 23 3.04 12.64 -2.27
N GLY A 24 3.71 12.75 -3.42
CA GLY A 24 5.02 12.15 -3.68
C GLY A 24 4.97 10.73 -4.25
N ARG A 25 3.80 10.06 -4.24
CA ARG A 25 3.63 8.75 -4.87
C ARG A 25 3.97 8.82 -6.35
N GLN A 26 4.65 7.79 -6.84
CA GLN A 26 5.01 7.65 -8.24
C GLN A 26 4.26 6.50 -8.90
N TRP A 27 3.93 6.71 -10.17
CA TRP A 27 3.44 5.66 -11.07
C TRP A 27 4.44 5.55 -12.21
N PRO A 28 5.25 4.48 -12.25
CA PRO A 28 6.12 4.22 -13.38
C PRO A 28 5.26 3.91 -14.61
N LEU A 29 5.67 4.49 -15.74
CA LEU A 29 5.01 4.30 -17.02
C LEU A 29 5.84 3.29 -17.80
N GLU A 30 5.51 2.02 -17.61
CA GLU A 30 6.09 0.91 -18.35
C GLU A 30 5.30 0.72 -19.68
N ASP A 31 5.84 0.00 -20.61
CA ASP A 31 5.53 -0.17 -22.03
C ASP A 31 4.05 -0.29 -22.49
N THR A 32 3.10 0.15 -21.71
CA THR A 32 1.67 0.13 -22.01
C THR A 32 0.98 1.46 -21.71
N ASP A 33 -0.06 1.75 -22.46
CA ASP A 33 -0.93 2.90 -22.20
C ASP A 33 -1.51 2.88 -20.78
N ARG A 34 -1.60 4.05 -20.16
CA ARG A 34 -2.13 4.19 -18.79
C ARG A 34 -3.30 5.15 -18.78
N ILE A 35 -4.36 4.79 -18.06
CA ILE A 35 -5.52 5.66 -17.86
C ILE A 35 -5.42 6.30 -16.46
N ILE A 36 -5.58 7.62 -16.43
CA ILE A 36 -5.76 8.41 -15.21
C ILE A 36 -7.25 8.59 -15.01
N GLY A 37 -7.77 8.29 -13.83
CA GLY A 37 -9.19 8.49 -13.58
C GLY A 37 -9.67 8.04 -12.21
N ARG A 38 -10.95 8.35 -11.93
CA ARG A 38 -11.64 7.96 -10.71
C ARG A 38 -12.28 6.56 -10.81
N ALA A 39 -12.24 5.92 -11.97
CA ALA A 39 -12.69 4.54 -12.10
C ALA A 39 -11.73 3.60 -11.36
N PRO A 40 -12.23 2.61 -10.59
CA PRO A 40 -11.40 1.71 -9.80
C PRO A 40 -10.41 0.88 -10.63
N ASN A 41 -10.72 0.69 -11.91
CA ASN A 41 -9.89 -0.01 -12.89
C ASN A 41 -8.94 0.94 -13.66
N ALA A 42 -8.91 2.22 -13.31
CA ALA A 42 -7.91 3.13 -13.85
C ALA A 42 -6.51 2.76 -13.35
N HIS A 43 -5.52 2.79 -14.22
CA HIS A 43 -4.13 2.46 -13.90
C HIS A 43 -3.53 3.45 -12.88
N VAL A 44 -3.81 4.74 -13.09
CA VAL A 44 -3.54 5.81 -12.13
C VAL A 44 -4.89 6.17 -11.49
N PHE A 45 -5.26 5.36 -10.51
CA PHE A 45 -6.51 5.59 -9.77
C PHE A 45 -6.36 6.80 -8.86
N VAL A 46 -7.31 7.73 -8.96
CA VAL A 46 -7.38 8.92 -8.12
C VAL A 46 -8.80 9.10 -7.61
N ASP A 47 -8.98 8.98 -6.31
CA ASP A 47 -10.27 9.14 -5.66
C ASP A 47 -10.55 10.60 -5.35
N ASP A 48 -10.92 11.37 -6.37
CA ASP A 48 -11.37 12.77 -6.25
C ASP A 48 -12.57 13.01 -7.17
N ARG A 49 -13.61 13.65 -6.64
CA ARG A 49 -14.85 13.90 -7.37
C ARG A 49 -14.69 14.83 -8.57
N SER A 50 -13.64 15.66 -8.58
CA SER A 50 -13.31 16.52 -9.71
C SER A 50 -12.67 15.76 -10.89
N VAL A 51 -12.26 14.49 -10.68
CA VAL A 51 -11.67 13.64 -11.69
C VAL A 51 -12.75 12.76 -12.34
N SER A 52 -12.81 12.72 -13.67
CA SER A 52 -13.73 11.86 -14.41
C SER A 52 -13.38 10.38 -14.22
N LYS A 53 -14.33 9.45 -14.45
CA LYS A 53 -14.08 7.99 -14.35
C LYS A 53 -12.85 7.58 -15.17
N PHE A 54 -12.81 8.01 -16.42
CA PHE A 54 -11.65 7.95 -17.32
C PHE A 54 -11.37 9.38 -17.75
N HIS A 55 -10.36 10.02 -17.17
CA HIS A 55 -10.12 11.45 -17.33
C HIS A 55 -9.14 11.73 -18.45
N ALA A 56 -8.00 11.08 -18.41
CA ALA A 56 -6.94 11.22 -19.41
C ALA A 56 -6.25 9.89 -19.68
N LYS A 57 -5.63 9.78 -20.83
CA LYS A 57 -4.86 8.62 -21.25
C LYS A 57 -3.41 9.03 -21.51
N LEU A 58 -2.47 8.31 -20.95
CA LEU A 58 -1.05 8.39 -21.30
C LEU A 58 -0.75 7.34 -22.34
N VAL A 59 -0.13 7.75 -23.44
CA VAL A 59 0.26 6.90 -24.56
C VAL A 59 1.77 6.89 -24.66
N LEU A 60 2.35 5.69 -24.68
CA LEU A 60 3.79 5.49 -24.77
C LEU A 60 4.16 4.97 -26.15
N VAL A 61 4.97 5.73 -26.89
CA VAL A 61 5.46 5.35 -28.22
C VAL A 61 6.96 5.62 -28.30
N ALA A 62 7.73 4.58 -28.54
CA ALA A 62 9.19 4.65 -28.72
C ALA A 62 9.95 5.42 -27.61
N GLY A 63 9.44 5.36 -26.39
CA GLY A 63 10.03 6.04 -25.22
C GLY A 63 9.51 7.45 -24.98
N ASP A 64 8.75 8.02 -25.90
CA ASP A 64 8.03 9.28 -25.73
C ASP A 64 6.67 9.05 -25.07
N VAL A 65 6.27 9.96 -24.19
CA VAL A 65 4.95 9.93 -23.52
C VAL A 65 4.11 11.11 -23.97
N SER A 66 2.89 10.83 -24.37
CA SER A 66 1.88 11.84 -24.70
C SER A 66 0.66 11.67 -23.81
N ILE A 67 -0.03 12.76 -23.49
CA ILE A 67 -1.29 12.76 -22.75
C ILE A 67 -2.45 13.16 -23.66
N ILE A 68 -3.59 12.49 -23.50
CA ILE A 68 -4.82 12.70 -24.23
C ILE A 68 -5.94 12.92 -23.23
N ASP A 69 -6.67 14.02 -23.32
CA ASP A 69 -7.90 14.21 -22.54
C ASP A 69 -9.03 13.34 -23.12
N LEU A 70 -9.70 12.57 -22.29
CA LEU A 70 -10.79 11.67 -22.71
C LEU A 70 -12.17 12.34 -22.57
N GLU A 71 -12.30 13.55 -23.08
CA GLU A 71 -13.52 14.38 -22.98
C GLU A 71 -13.95 14.60 -21.53
N SER A 72 -12.97 14.79 -20.65
CA SER A 72 -13.20 14.92 -19.22
C SER A 72 -14.04 16.14 -18.86
N THR A 73 -14.81 16.05 -17.76
CA THR A 73 -15.68 17.13 -17.28
C THR A 73 -14.88 18.39 -16.93
N ASN A 74 -13.80 18.25 -16.19
CA ASN A 74 -13.00 19.37 -15.70
C ASN A 74 -11.73 19.61 -16.52
N LYS A 75 -11.63 18.98 -17.69
CA LYS A 75 -10.52 19.11 -18.64
C LYS A 75 -9.17 18.74 -18.05
N THR A 76 -8.27 18.33 -18.94
CA THR A 76 -6.85 18.14 -18.63
C THR A 76 -6.08 19.41 -18.96
N VAL A 77 -5.20 19.82 -18.04
CA VAL A 77 -4.38 21.04 -18.19
C VAL A 77 -2.91 20.63 -18.12
N VAL A 78 -2.10 21.06 -19.09
CA VAL A 78 -0.65 20.86 -19.10
C VAL A 78 0.03 22.22 -19.00
N ASN A 79 0.84 22.45 -17.98
CA ASN A 79 1.55 23.71 -17.72
C ASN A 79 0.63 24.95 -17.79
N GLY A 80 -0.55 24.86 -17.20
CA GLY A 80 -1.55 25.94 -17.16
C GLY A 80 -2.38 26.10 -18.44
N LYS A 81 -2.16 25.27 -19.48
CA LYS A 81 -2.94 25.31 -20.72
C LYS A 81 -3.87 24.11 -20.81
N ILE A 82 -5.16 24.36 -21.05
CA ILE A 82 -6.14 23.32 -21.34
C ILE A 82 -5.77 22.65 -22.67
N ILE A 83 -5.68 21.32 -22.68
CA ILE A 83 -5.44 20.57 -23.93
C ILE A 83 -6.78 20.27 -24.62
N GLN A 84 -6.73 20.13 -25.96
CA GLN A 84 -7.92 19.75 -26.72
C GLN A 84 -8.25 18.27 -26.47
N PRO A 85 -9.56 17.95 -26.26
CA PRO A 85 -9.97 16.56 -26.09
C PRO A 85 -9.56 15.69 -27.30
N LEU A 86 -9.15 14.46 -27.03
CA LEU A 86 -8.76 13.43 -28.00
C LEU A 86 -7.53 13.78 -28.86
N VAL A 87 -6.87 14.90 -28.59
CA VAL A 87 -5.63 15.30 -29.28
C VAL A 87 -4.43 14.99 -28.38
N PRO A 88 -3.45 14.19 -28.84
CA PRO A 88 -2.28 13.87 -28.04
C PRO A 88 -1.36 15.10 -27.90
N VAL A 89 -0.92 15.33 -26.68
CA VAL A 89 0.06 16.37 -26.32
C VAL A 89 1.30 15.67 -25.76
N LYS A 90 2.43 15.84 -26.41
CA LYS A 90 3.71 15.26 -25.96
C LYS A 90 4.14 15.92 -24.66
N LEU A 91 4.48 15.09 -23.68
CA LEU A 91 5.00 15.52 -22.39
C LEU A 91 6.53 15.66 -22.41
N ARG A 92 7.03 16.61 -21.62
CA ARG A 92 8.44 16.86 -21.38
C ARG A 92 8.74 16.76 -19.90
N ASN A 93 9.99 16.54 -19.57
CA ASN A 93 10.41 16.45 -18.18
C ASN A 93 9.98 17.69 -17.38
N ASN A 94 9.44 17.45 -16.19
CA ASN A 94 8.87 18.44 -15.28
C ASN A 94 7.54 19.08 -15.70
N ASP A 95 6.88 18.60 -16.77
CA ASP A 95 5.54 19.09 -17.08
C ASP A 95 4.58 18.83 -15.94
N GLN A 96 3.78 19.86 -15.61
CA GLN A 96 2.72 19.76 -14.63
C GLN A 96 1.40 19.43 -15.32
N ILE A 97 0.76 18.36 -14.88
CA ILE A 97 -0.50 17.86 -15.44
C ILE A 97 -1.57 17.99 -14.36
N LYS A 98 -2.57 18.84 -14.61
CA LYS A 98 -3.72 18.96 -13.74
C LYS A 98 -4.93 18.23 -14.32
N VAL A 99 -5.53 17.36 -13.51
CA VAL A 99 -6.76 16.62 -13.81
C VAL A 99 -7.76 16.87 -12.66
N GLY A 100 -8.77 17.68 -12.88
CA GLY A 100 -9.61 18.19 -11.79
C GLY A 100 -8.81 19.01 -10.79
N ASN A 101 -8.87 18.65 -9.49
CA ASN A 101 -8.08 19.28 -8.42
C ASN A 101 -6.71 18.61 -8.19
N ILE A 102 -6.41 17.57 -8.92
CA ILE A 102 -5.19 16.78 -8.77
C ILE A 102 -4.11 17.31 -9.70
N ILE A 103 -2.87 17.40 -9.20
CA ILE A 103 -1.72 17.84 -9.98
C ILE A 103 -0.64 16.77 -9.93
N PHE A 104 -0.22 16.33 -11.09
CA PHE A 104 0.93 15.47 -11.27
C PHE A 104 2.09 16.24 -11.89
N LYS A 105 3.29 15.72 -11.68
CA LYS A 105 4.50 16.08 -12.39
C LYS A 105 4.93 14.90 -13.26
N PHE A 106 5.24 15.15 -14.51
CA PHE A 106 5.79 14.13 -15.39
C PHE A 106 7.33 14.15 -15.32
N LEU A 107 7.91 12.97 -15.21
CA LEU A 107 9.36 12.76 -15.25
C LEU A 107 9.69 11.86 -16.43
N GLU A 108 10.61 12.30 -17.29
CA GLU A 108 11.08 11.54 -18.44
C GLU A 108 11.90 10.32 -18.02
N ARG A 109 12.09 9.40 -18.98
CA ARG A 109 13.00 8.26 -18.81
C ARG A 109 14.41 8.75 -18.44
N GLY A 110 14.99 8.13 -17.43
CA GLY A 110 16.34 8.48 -16.98
C GLY A 110 16.44 9.74 -16.12
N SER A 111 15.32 10.34 -15.72
CA SER A 111 15.34 11.48 -14.81
C SER A 111 15.95 11.08 -13.45
N ILE A 112 16.96 11.82 -13.01
CA ILE A 112 17.60 11.64 -11.69
C ILE A 112 16.57 11.84 -10.58
N GLU A 113 15.61 12.72 -10.79
CA GLU A 113 14.53 12.99 -9.85
C GLU A 113 13.59 11.80 -9.67
N THR A 114 13.38 10.97 -10.69
CA THR A 114 12.59 9.73 -10.59
C THR A 114 13.13 8.83 -9.49
N VAL A 115 14.45 8.61 -9.47
CA VAL A 115 15.10 7.76 -8.46
C VAL A 115 15.11 8.44 -7.08
N ALA A 116 15.40 9.73 -7.02
CA ALA A 116 15.47 10.47 -5.76
C ALA A 116 14.11 10.61 -5.09
N SER A 117 13.06 10.95 -5.85
CA SER A 117 11.70 11.11 -5.32
C SER A 117 11.09 9.77 -4.93
N ALA A 118 11.30 8.70 -5.73
CA ALA A 118 10.86 7.35 -5.38
C ALA A 118 11.48 6.90 -4.06
N GLN A 119 12.80 7.05 -3.92
CA GLN A 119 13.49 6.69 -2.69
C GLN A 119 13.04 7.49 -1.47
N THR A 120 12.72 8.78 -1.66
CA THR A 120 12.22 9.63 -0.58
C THR A 120 10.81 9.22 -0.18
N PHE A 121 9.94 8.98 -1.14
CA PHE A 121 8.58 8.51 -0.90
C PHE A 121 8.60 7.12 -0.25
N ASP A 122 9.33 6.15 -0.81
CA ASP A 122 9.46 4.79 -0.27
C ASP A 122 9.96 4.81 1.17
N ARG A 123 10.97 5.63 1.48
CA ARG A 123 11.45 5.80 2.86
C ARG A 123 10.40 6.39 3.79
N SER A 124 9.57 7.31 3.31
CA SER A 124 8.48 7.90 4.11
C SER A 124 7.33 6.91 4.35
N GLN A 125 7.20 5.88 3.51
CA GLN A 125 6.15 4.86 3.58
C GLN A 125 6.62 3.55 4.22
N THR A 126 7.91 3.41 4.49
CA THR A 126 8.52 2.15 4.97
C THR A 126 8.91 2.28 6.44
N ASP A 127 8.68 1.24 7.23
CA ASP A 127 9.21 1.11 8.59
C ASP A 127 10.72 0.82 8.53
N ALA A 128 11.50 1.65 9.21
CA ALA A 128 12.97 1.61 9.13
C ALA A 128 13.57 0.31 9.72
N LEU A 129 12.89 -0.32 10.67
CA LEU A 129 13.36 -1.55 11.31
C LEU A 129 13.02 -2.79 10.48
N THR A 130 11.79 -2.89 10.03
CA THR A 130 11.23 -4.12 9.43
C THR A 130 11.21 -4.10 7.90
N SER A 131 11.41 -2.94 7.28
CA SER A 131 11.40 -2.74 5.82
C SER A 131 10.07 -3.11 5.14
N ILE A 132 8.97 -3.22 5.88
CA ILE A 132 7.61 -3.28 5.36
C ILE A 132 6.94 -1.90 5.43
N ALA A 133 5.71 -1.76 4.94
CA ALA A 133 5.02 -0.49 5.03
C ALA A 133 4.85 -0.03 6.50
N ASN A 134 4.91 1.28 6.74
CA ASN A 134 4.72 1.86 8.06
C ASN A 134 3.24 2.24 8.31
N ARG A 135 2.95 2.75 9.51
CA ARG A 135 1.62 3.23 9.89
C ARG A 135 1.08 4.32 8.96
N GLY A 136 1.94 5.24 8.51
CA GLY A 136 1.53 6.30 7.58
C GLY A 136 1.03 5.74 6.25
N ALA A 137 1.77 4.78 5.70
CA ALA A 137 1.38 4.06 4.50
C ALA A 137 0.07 3.27 4.69
N LEU A 138 -0.12 2.62 5.85
CA LEU A 138 -1.36 1.91 6.16
C LEU A 138 -2.57 2.85 6.19
N MET A 139 -2.46 3.99 6.87
CA MET A 139 -3.55 4.97 6.96
C MET A 139 -3.86 5.65 5.62
N ALA A 140 -2.90 5.66 4.70
CA ALA A 140 -3.08 6.11 3.33
C ALA A 140 -3.79 5.06 2.45
N GLN A 141 -3.31 3.82 2.51
CA GLN A 141 -3.75 2.74 1.62
C GLN A 141 -5.08 2.11 2.06
N GLY A 142 -5.33 2.01 3.37
CA GLY A 142 -6.53 1.38 3.92
C GLY A 142 -7.83 1.95 3.34
N PRO A 143 -8.08 3.27 3.44
CA PRO A 143 -9.28 3.89 2.85
C PRO A 143 -9.38 3.70 1.34
N GLU A 144 -8.27 3.80 0.60
CA GLU A 144 -8.24 3.62 -0.85
C GLU A 144 -8.64 2.17 -1.25
N VAL A 145 -8.04 1.17 -0.59
CA VAL A 145 -8.32 -0.25 -0.84
C VAL A 145 -9.77 -0.59 -0.45
N PHE A 146 -10.24 -0.13 0.71
CA PHE A 146 -11.61 -0.32 1.18
C PHE A 146 -12.63 0.21 0.17
N LYS A 147 -12.44 1.45 -0.30
CA LYS A 147 -13.33 2.08 -1.27
C LYS A 147 -13.26 1.38 -2.62
N ARG A 148 -12.07 1.03 -3.08
CA ARG A 148 -11.87 0.29 -4.33
C ARG A 148 -12.61 -1.05 -4.31
N ALA A 149 -12.51 -1.81 -3.22
CA ALA A 149 -13.23 -3.07 -3.05
C ALA A 149 -14.74 -2.91 -3.22
N GLY A 150 -15.32 -1.86 -2.61
CA GLY A 150 -16.75 -1.54 -2.77
C GLY A 150 -17.14 -1.17 -4.19
N LEU A 151 -16.31 -0.37 -4.87
CA LEU A 151 -16.61 0.10 -6.23
C LEU A 151 -16.60 -1.01 -7.29
N ILE A 152 -15.75 -2.02 -7.14
CA ILE A 152 -15.65 -3.15 -8.09
C ILE A 152 -16.30 -4.43 -7.55
N ALA A 153 -17.00 -4.32 -6.40
CA ALA A 153 -17.73 -5.41 -5.76
C ALA A 153 -16.89 -6.70 -5.56
N ILE A 154 -15.65 -6.53 -5.10
CA ILE A 154 -14.78 -7.67 -4.75
C ILE A 154 -14.61 -7.79 -3.24
N PRO A 155 -14.38 -9.00 -2.72
CA PRO A 155 -14.13 -9.22 -1.30
C PRO A 155 -12.92 -8.40 -0.82
N PHE A 156 -13.00 -7.93 0.42
CA PHE A 156 -11.90 -7.30 1.11
C PHE A 156 -11.86 -7.79 2.54
N SER A 157 -10.71 -8.31 2.94
CA SER A 157 -10.46 -8.80 4.30
C SER A 157 -9.29 -8.03 4.92
N LEU A 158 -9.40 -7.78 6.21
CA LEU A 158 -8.41 -7.10 7.01
C LEU A 158 -7.97 -8.01 8.15
N LEU A 159 -6.66 -8.21 8.27
CA LEU A 159 -6.05 -8.91 9.39
C LEU A 159 -5.22 -7.93 10.20
N ILE A 160 -5.39 -7.93 11.51
CA ILE A 160 -4.52 -7.22 12.46
C ILE A 160 -3.94 -8.27 13.41
N PHE A 161 -2.64 -8.21 13.68
CA PHE A 161 -2.04 -9.10 14.66
C PHE A 161 -0.97 -8.39 15.48
N ASP A 162 -0.71 -8.95 16.64
CA ASP A 162 0.22 -8.44 17.63
C ASP A 162 1.06 -9.59 18.19
N ILE A 163 2.34 -9.33 18.46
CA ILE A 163 3.25 -10.32 19.04
C ILE A 163 2.94 -10.46 20.52
N ASP A 164 2.57 -11.66 20.91
CA ASP A 164 2.18 -11.98 22.27
C ASP A 164 3.35 -11.75 23.26
N LYS A 165 3.06 -11.02 24.35
CA LYS A 165 4.02 -10.74 25.43
C LYS A 165 5.35 -10.12 24.95
N PHE A 166 5.33 -9.32 23.90
CA PHE A 166 6.54 -8.72 23.31
C PHE A 166 7.37 -7.93 24.33
N LYS A 167 6.73 -7.24 25.26
CA LYS A 167 7.44 -6.59 26.39
C LYS A 167 8.32 -7.57 27.16
N ASN A 168 7.83 -8.81 27.42
CA ASN A 168 8.62 -9.81 28.13
C ASN A 168 9.85 -10.24 27.31
N VAL A 169 9.76 -10.24 25.99
CA VAL A 169 10.92 -10.52 25.11
C VAL A 169 11.98 -9.45 25.33
N ASN A 170 11.60 -8.17 25.29
CA ASN A 170 12.53 -7.06 25.54
C ASN A 170 13.12 -7.10 26.96
N ASP A 171 12.29 -7.37 27.96
CA ASP A 171 12.72 -7.38 29.36
C ASP A 171 13.65 -8.57 29.66
N THR A 172 13.48 -9.71 28.97
CA THR A 172 14.26 -10.94 29.22
C THR A 172 15.52 -11.02 28.36
N TYR A 173 15.42 -10.66 27.07
CA TYR A 173 16.50 -10.86 26.07
C TYR A 173 17.12 -9.55 25.57
N GLY A 174 16.60 -8.40 26.01
CA GLY A 174 17.04 -7.08 25.59
C GLY A 174 16.37 -6.57 24.31
N HIS A 175 16.48 -5.26 24.08
CA HIS A 175 15.84 -4.60 22.94
C HIS A 175 16.38 -5.09 21.59
N ALA A 176 17.67 -5.46 21.49
CA ALA A 176 18.23 -6.01 20.28
C ALA A 176 17.56 -7.35 19.86
N ALA A 177 17.19 -8.18 20.82
CA ALA A 177 16.43 -9.40 20.59
C ALA A 177 14.99 -9.10 20.14
N GLY A 178 14.37 -8.08 20.74
CA GLY A 178 13.06 -7.59 20.31
C GLY A 178 13.06 -7.07 18.87
N ASP A 179 14.05 -6.26 18.51
CA ASP A 179 14.24 -5.76 17.15
C ASP A 179 14.43 -6.90 16.15
N PHE A 180 15.24 -7.90 16.49
CA PHE A 180 15.41 -9.12 15.70
C PHE A 180 14.07 -9.86 15.49
N VAL A 181 13.27 -10.04 16.56
CA VAL A 181 11.96 -10.70 16.47
C VAL A 181 11.03 -9.93 15.52
N LEU A 182 10.96 -8.60 15.61
CA LEU A 182 10.15 -7.77 14.72
C LEU A 182 10.57 -7.91 13.26
N GLN A 183 11.87 -7.92 12.99
CA GLN A 183 12.43 -8.10 11.65
C GLN A 183 12.12 -9.49 11.10
N GLU A 184 12.32 -10.54 11.90
CA GLU A 184 12.15 -11.92 11.47
C GLU A 184 10.67 -12.28 11.27
N VAL A 185 9.74 -11.80 12.14
CA VAL A 185 8.29 -11.91 11.92
C VAL A 185 7.90 -11.26 10.59
N SER A 186 8.37 -10.04 10.35
CA SER A 186 8.08 -9.31 9.11
C SER A 186 8.56 -10.05 7.87
N LYS A 187 9.76 -10.60 7.92
CA LYS A 187 10.38 -11.37 6.85
C LYS A 187 9.62 -12.67 6.58
N VAL A 188 9.30 -13.44 7.63
CA VAL A 188 8.57 -14.72 7.49
C VAL A 188 7.20 -14.49 6.87
N VAL A 189 6.47 -13.48 7.30
CA VAL A 189 5.14 -13.16 6.75
C VAL A 189 5.27 -12.73 5.29
N ARG A 190 6.12 -11.74 4.99
CA ARG A 190 6.30 -11.19 3.64
C ARG A 190 6.76 -12.24 2.64
N ASP A 191 7.76 -13.04 2.98
CA ASP A 191 8.46 -13.90 2.02
C ASP A 191 7.76 -15.25 1.81
N LYS A 192 6.94 -15.71 2.77
CA LYS A 192 6.38 -17.07 2.75
C LYS A 192 4.85 -17.13 2.74
N LEU A 193 4.15 -16.10 3.20
CA LEU A 193 2.75 -16.25 3.60
C LEU A 193 1.76 -15.36 2.84
N ILE A 194 2.23 -14.28 2.22
CA ILE A 194 1.41 -13.33 1.50
C ILE A 194 1.80 -13.24 0.02
N ARG A 195 0.89 -12.71 -0.81
CA ARG A 195 1.14 -12.49 -2.24
C ARG A 195 1.85 -11.15 -2.44
N GLY A 196 2.54 -10.98 -3.56
CA GLY A 196 3.26 -9.75 -3.86
C GLY A 196 2.37 -8.49 -4.00
N ASN A 197 1.06 -8.67 -4.20
CA ASN A 197 0.08 -7.58 -4.27
C ASN A 197 -0.74 -7.39 -2.99
N ASP A 198 -0.53 -8.19 -1.96
CA ASP A 198 -1.11 -7.97 -0.63
C ASP A 198 -0.33 -6.82 0.04
N PHE A 199 -1.04 -5.97 0.77
CA PHE A 199 -0.41 -4.86 1.47
C PHE A 199 -0.15 -5.25 2.92
N PHE A 200 1.12 -5.21 3.33
CA PHE A 200 1.56 -5.59 4.66
C PHE A 200 2.29 -4.43 5.33
N ALA A 201 1.85 -4.05 6.53
CA ALA A 201 2.35 -2.91 7.27
C ALA A 201 2.57 -3.23 8.75
N ARG A 202 3.52 -2.50 9.37
CA ARG A 202 3.66 -2.39 10.81
C ARG A 202 2.88 -1.15 11.27
N SER A 203 1.78 -1.37 12.01
CA SER A 203 0.86 -0.32 12.44
C SER A 203 1.25 0.34 13.76
N GLY A 204 2.06 -0.33 14.56
CA GLY A 204 2.50 0.12 15.88
C GLY A 204 3.75 -0.61 16.34
N GLY A 205 4.10 -0.54 17.61
CA GLY A 205 5.28 -1.17 18.20
C GLY A 205 5.47 -2.64 17.81
N GLU A 206 4.58 -3.51 18.25
CA GLU A 206 4.53 -4.94 17.94
C GLU A 206 3.32 -5.36 17.10
N GLU A 207 2.59 -4.38 16.54
CA GLU A 207 1.36 -4.59 15.79
C GLU A 207 1.58 -4.53 14.29
N PHE A 208 0.91 -5.42 13.57
CA PHE A 208 0.98 -5.58 12.12
C PHE A 208 -0.41 -5.64 11.51
N CYS A 209 -0.51 -5.24 10.25
CA CYS A 209 -1.77 -5.18 9.52
C CYS A 209 -1.59 -5.69 8.08
N LEU A 210 -2.55 -6.50 7.60
CA LEU A 210 -2.61 -7.01 6.23
C LEU A 210 -3.92 -6.59 5.57
N LEU A 211 -3.82 -5.99 4.39
CA LEU A 211 -4.96 -5.69 3.52
C LEU A 211 -5.01 -6.73 2.40
N LEU A 212 -6.06 -7.55 2.40
CA LEU A 212 -6.24 -8.67 1.49
C LEU A 212 -7.37 -8.37 0.49
N LEU A 213 -7.05 -7.67 -0.60
CA LEU A 213 -7.99 -7.34 -1.66
C LEU A 213 -8.29 -8.57 -2.52
N GLY A 214 -9.58 -8.85 -2.80
CA GLY A 214 -10.00 -10.01 -3.56
C GLY A 214 -9.95 -11.33 -2.79
N THR A 215 -9.79 -11.27 -1.45
CA THR A 215 -9.72 -12.46 -0.60
C THR A 215 -11.04 -12.62 0.16
N PRO A 216 -11.83 -13.68 -0.12
CA PRO A 216 -13.08 -13.95 0.57
C PRO A 216 -12.84 -14.44 2.01
N PRO A 217 -13.87 -14.35 2.90
CA PRO A 217 -13.77 -14.71 4.29
C PRO A 217 -13.08 -16.05 4.60
N PRO A 218 -13.47 -17.20 4.04
CA PRO A 218 -12.85 -18.47 4.39
C PRO A 218 -11.35 -18.51 4.09
N LEU A 219 -10.93 -17.89 2.97
CA LEU A 219 -9.52 -17.85 2.60
C LEU A 219 -8.72 -16.90 3.51
N ALA A 220 -9.33 -15.80 3.97
CA ALA A 220 -8.68 -14.89 4.90
C ALA A 220 -8.44 -15.55 6.27
N GLU A 221 -9.39 -16.35 6.74
CA GLU A 221 -9.23 -17.15 7.98
C GLU A 221 -8.12 -18.20 7.84
N GLU A 222 -8.07 -18.89 6.69
CA GLU A 222 -6.97 -19.81 6.38
C GLU A 222 -5.61 -19.12 6.38
N ILE A 223 -5.52 -17.94 5.77
CA ILE A 223 -4.29 -17.13 5.75
C ILE A 223 -3.90 -16.74 7.18
N ALA A 224 -4.85 -16.26 7.98
CA ALA A 224 -4.60 -15.87 9.37
C ALA A 224 -4.08 -17.04 10.22
N GLU A 225 -4.72 -18.21 10.14
CA GLU A 225 -4.29 -19.39 10.88
C GLU A 225 -2.92 -19.91 10.39
N ARG A 226 -2.67 -19.84 9.08
CA ARG A 226 -1.35 -20.20 8.52
C ARG A 226 -0.25 -19.26 9.02
N ILE A 227 -0.53 -17.95 9.12
CA ILE A 227 0.41 -16.98 9.69
C ILE A 227 0.67 -17.32 11.16
N ARG A 228 -0.37 -17.52 11.95
CA ARG A 228 -0.27 -17.90 13.36
C ARG A 228 0.60 -19.14 13.55
N ALA A 229 0.22 -20.24 12.91
CA ALA A 229 0.92 -21.51 13.03
C ALA A 229 2.38 -21.45 12.55
N THR A 230 2.64 -20.70 11.47
CA THR A 230 4.02 -20.54 10.96
C THR A 230 4.88 -19.77 11.96
N ILE A 231 4.37 -18.71 12.57
CA ILE A 231 5.12 -17.93 13.57
C ILE A 231 5.35 -18.79 14.82
N GLU A 232 4.33 -19.49 15.32
CA GLU A 232 4.47 -20.39 16.49
C GLU A 232 5.55 -21.46 16.29
N ASN A 233 5.66 -22.03 15.08
CA ASN A 233 6.60 -23.09 14.76
C ASN A 233 7.95 -22.58 14.21
N HIS A 234 8.11 -21.27 14.04
CA HIS A 234 9.37 -20.70 13.53
C HIS A 234 10.42 -20.62 14.64
N ALA A 235 11.64 -21.04 14.33
CA ALA A 235 12.76 -20.97 15.27
C ALA A 235 13.40 -19.57 15.28
N PHE A 236 12.95 -18.69 16.17
CA PHE A 236 13.55 -17.38 16.36
C PHE A 236 14.87 -17.52 17.15
N MET A 237 15.98 -17.69 16.43
CA MET A 237 17.30 -17.88 17.03
C MET A 237 18.07 -16.55 17.07
N PHE A 238 18.28 -16.02 18.27
CA PHE A 238 19.06 -14.80 18.50
C PHE A 238 20.28 -15.13 19.37
N GLU A 239 21.48 -14.89 18.87
CA GLU A 239 22.75 -15.19 19.54
C GLU A 239 22.83 -16.63 20.13
N GLY A 240 22.25 -17.60 19.42
CA GLY A 240 22.21 -19.01 19.85
C GLY A 240 21.10 -19.34 20.84
N ILE A 241 20.25 -18.38 21.22
CA ILE A 241 19.12 -18.57 22.12
C ILE A 241 17.82 -18.66 21.31
N LEU A 242 17.04 -19.70 21.53
CA LEU A 242 15.70 -19.84 20.96
C LEU A 242 14.70 -19.00 21.76
N ILE A 243 14.07 -18.06 21.10
CA ILE A 243 13.02 -17.20 21.67
C ILE A 243 11.65 -17.71 21.20
N PRO A 244 10.79 -18.24 22.10
CA PRO A 244 9.45 -18.68 21.70
C PRO A 244 8.54 -17.46 21.43
N ILE A 245 7.97 -17.41 20.23
CA ILE A 245 7.10 -16.30 19.80
C ILE A 245 5.76 -16.87 19.34
N THR A 246 4.69 -16.24 19.80
CA THR A 246 3.33 -16.44 19.30
C THR A 246 2.69 -15.09 18.96
N ILE A 247 1.60 -15.13 18.20
CA ILE A 247 0.85 -13.94 17.81
C ILE A 247 -0.63 -14.15 18.04
N SER A 248 -1.33 -13.07 18.34
CA SER A 248 -2.78 -13.01 18.43
C SER A 248 -3.33 -12.22 17.26
N LEU A 249 -4.29 -12.79 16.53
CA LEU A 249 -4.84 -12.19 15.31
C LEU A 249 -6.33 -11.87 15.46
N GLY A 250 -6.72 -10.77 14.80
CA GLY A 250 -8.10 -10.42 14.52
C GLY A 250 -8.34 -10.35 13.02
N VAL A 251 -9.44 -10.92 12.55
CA VAL A 251 -9.85 -10.91 11.15
C VAL A 251 -11.20 -10.20 11.04
N ALA A 252 -11.33 -9.27 10.10
CA ALA A 252 -12.59 -8.66 9.74
C ALA A 252 -12.77 -8.65 8.23
N TYR A 253 -14.03 -8.71 7.79
CA TYR A 253 -14.42 -8.63 6.38
C TYR A 253 -15.18 -7.34 6.14
N LYS A 254 -15.05 -6.78 4.95
CA LYS A 254 -15.88 -5.67 4.53
C LYS A 254 -17.32 -6.17 4.39
N VAL A 255 -18.25 -5.52 5.10
CA VAL A 255 -19.68 -5.76 5.06
C VAL A 255 -20.44 -4.54 4.53
N GLU A 256 -21.71 -4.73 4.13
CA GLU A 256 -22.52 -3.64 3.56
C GLU A 256 -22.79 -2.50 4.54
N THR A 257 -22.79 -2.80 5.84
CA THR A 257 -23.02 -1.81 6.90
C THR A 257 -21.83 -0.91 7.18
N ASP A 258 -20.63 -1.27 6.71
CA ASP A 258 -19.43 -0.45 6.92
C ASP A 258 -19.56 0.87 6.14
N GLN A 259 -19.45 2.00 6.84
CA GLN A 259 -19.49 3.33 6.25
C GLN A 259 -18.12 3.77 5.75
N GLY A 260 -17.05 3.24 6.34
CA GLY A 260 -15.67 3.59 6.02
C GLY A 260 -14.65 2.53 6.42
N TRP A 261 -13.39 2.86 6.16
CA TRP A 261 -12.23 2.09 6.57
C TRP A 261 -12.16 1.89 8.09
N GLU A 262 -12.57 2.90 8.83
CA GLU A 262 -12.51 2.93 10.28
C GLU A 262 -13.35 1.80 10.91
N ASP A 263 -14.50 1.48 10.31
CA ASP A 263 -15.42 0.46 10.82
C ASP A 263 -14.82 -0.94 10.75
N ILE A 264 -14.25 -1.31 9.60
CA ILE A 264 -13.60 -2.62 9.45
C ILE A 264 -12.31 -2.69 10.30
N TYR A 265 -11.57 -1.58 10.40
CA TYR A 265 -10.36 -1.52 11.22
C TYR A 265 -10.69 -1.75 12.70
N GLU A 266 -11.70 -1.05 13.22
CA GLU A 266 -12.14 -1.20 14.60
C GLU A 266 -12.63 -2.63 14.90
N ARG A 267 -13.35 -3.26 13.96
CA ARG A 267 -13.80 -4.65 14.13
C ARG A 267 -12.64 -5.64 14.16
N ALA A 268 -11.64 -5.47 13.27
CA ALA A 268 -10.44 -6.32 13.28
C ALA A 268 -9.63 -6.14 14.58
N ASP A 269 -9.48 -4.90 15.05
CA ASP A 269 -8.78 -4.60 16.30
C ASP A 269 -9.47 -5.22 17.51
N LYS A 270 -10.79 -5.08 17.63
CA LYS A 270 -11.58 -5.74 18.68
C LYS A 270 -11.44 -7.27 18.65
N ALA A 271 -11.40 -7.87 17.46
CA ALA A 271 -11.20 -9.32 17.31
C ALA A 271 -9.79 -9.73 17.77
N MET A 272 -8.74 -8.96 17.41
CA MET A 272 -7.39 -9.19 17.90
C MET A 272 -7.31 -9.08 19.44
N TYR A 273 -7.93 -8.04 20.00
CA TYR A 273 -8.01 -7.88 21.46
C TYR A 273 -8.73 -9.05 22.14
N HIS A 274 -9.80 -9.58 21.51
CA HIS A 274 -10.45 -10.80 21.98
C HIS A 274 -9.50 -12.00 21.98
N SER A 275 -8.69 -12.18 20.94
CA SER A 275 -7.65 -13.23 20.88
C SER A 275 -6.67 -13.12 22.03
N LYS A 276 -6.18 -11.91 22.33
CA LYS A 276 -5.27 -11.66 23.47
C LYS A 276 -5.89 -12.04 24.82
N ASN A 277 -7.17 -11.71 25.03
CA ASN A 277 -7.85 -11.97 26.29
C ASN A 277 -8.33 -13.43 26.45
N SER A 278 -8.53 -14.14 25.36
CA SER A 278 -8.99 -15.53 25.34
C SER A 278 -7.87 -16.56 25.44
N GLY A 279 -6.65 -16.15 25.81
CA GLY A 279 -5.50 -17.04 26.03
C GLY A 279 -4.37 -16.88 25.04
N ARG A 280 -4.44 -15.89 24.12
CA ARG A 280 -3.41 -15.61 23.09
C ARG A 280 -3.22 -16.74 22.08
N ASN A 281 -2.22 -16.61 21.21
CA ASN A 281 -1.84 -17.58 20.18
C ASN A 281 -3.04 -18.15 19.42
N ARG A 282 -3.88 -17.28 18.88
CA ARG A 282 -5.11 -17.64 18.17
C ARG A 282 -5.58 -16.60 17.20
N VAL A 283 -6.50 -17.02 16.35
CA VAL A 283 -7.29 -16.17 15.47
C VAL A 283 -8.68 -15.97 16.05
N SER A 284 -9.17 -14.75 16.03
CA SER A 284 -10.58 -14.41 16.27
C SER A 284 -11.12 -13.66 15.07
N VAL A 285 -12.35 -13.98 14.71
CA VAL A 285 -13.06 -13.33 13.60
C VAL A 285 -14.04 -12.33 14.17
N ALA A 286 -14.08 -11.14 13.58
CA ALA A 286 -15.06 -10.13 13.94
C ALA A 286 -16.47 -10.59 13.57
N SER A 287 -17.39 -10.49 14.53
CA SER A 287 -18.83 -10.73 14.34
C SER A 287 -19.50 -9.54 13.63
#